data_230a391b20026dd4ce4d968b47bc5610
#
_entry.id   230a391b20026dd4ce4d968b47bc5610
#
_cell.length_a   1.000
_cell.length_b   1.000
_cell.length_c   1.000
_cell.angle_alpha   90.00
_cell.angle_beta   90.00
_cell.angle_gamma   90.00
#
_symmetry.space_group_name_H-M   'P 1'
#
loop_
_entity.id
_entity.type
_entity.pdbx_description
1 polymer ?
#
loop_
_entity_poly.entity_id
_entity_poly.type
_entity_poly.pdbx_seq_one_letter_code
_entity_poly.pdbx_strand_id
1 'polypeptide(L)'
;AGTVEFLMDMDNEEFYFIEVNPRVQVEHTVTEEVTGIDIVRAQILIAEGKSLIEATGTNSQEDVKLDGHAIQCRVTTEDPSNNFIPDYGRITAYRGATGMGIRLDGGTAYSGAVITRYYDSLLEKVTAWAPTPEAAIARMDRALREFRIRGVSTNIAFVENLLKHPTFLNYEY
;
A
#
# COMPACT_ATOMS: atom_id res chain seq x y z
N ALA A 1 3.01 13.21 11.07
CA ALA A 1 2.37 13.08 9.75
C ALA A 1 0.86 12.95 9.89
N GLY A 2 0.14 13.28 8.83
CA GLY A 2 -1.30 13.11 8.73
C GLY A 2 -1.75 13.20 7.28
N THR A 3 -2.99 12.77 7.03
CA THR A 3 -3.62 12.84 5.72
C THR A 3 -4.91 13.63 5.84
N VAL A 4 -5.08 14.61 4.96
CA VAL A 4 -6.32 15.39 4.83
C VAL A 4 -7.08 14.84 3.64
N GLU A 5 -8.32 14.43 3.86
CA GLU A 5 -9.17 13.82 2.84
C GLU A 5 -10.21 14.81 2.33
N PHE A 6 -10.38 14.82 1.01
CA PHE A 6 -11.36 15.63 0.30
C PHE A 6 -12.18 14.76 -0.66
N LEU A 7 -13.44 15.11 -0.84
CA LEU A 7 -14.26 14.64 -1.94
C LEU A 7 -14.19 15.68 -3.05
N MET A 8 -13.92 15.26 -4.27
CA MET A 8 -13.99 16.10 -5.46
C MET A 8 -15.31 15.83 -6.20
N ASP A 9 -16.06 16.89 -6.45
CA ASP A 9 -17.24 16.84 -7.32
C ASP A 9 -16.75 16.87 -8.78
N MET A 10 -17.03 15.82 -9.52
CA MET A 10 -16.56 15.65 -10.90
C MET A 10 -17.29 16.56 -11.91
N ASP A 11 -18.44 17.14 -11.54
CA ASP A 11 -19.21 18.00 -12.43
C ASP A 11 -18.70 19.44 -12.44
N ASN A 12 -18.16 19.93 -11.31
CA ASN A 12 -17.73 21.33 -11.13
C ASN A 12 -16.28 21.46 -10.64
N GLU A 13 -15.58 20.35 -10.39
CA GLU A 13 -14.21 20.27 -9.88
C GLU A 13 -14.03 20.95 -8.49
N GLU A 14 -15.09 21.09 -7.71
CA GLU A 14 -15.01 21.61 -6.34
C GLU A 14 -14.59 20.54 -5.34
N PHE A 15 -13.80 20.96 -4.35
CA PHE A 15 -13.29 20.10 -3.29
C PHE A 15 -14.04 20.33 -1.98
N TYR A 16 -14.55 19.26 -1.39
CA TYR A 16 -15.24 19.25 -0.11
C TYR A 16 -14.40 18.51 0.94
N PHE A 17 -14.09 19.18 2.03
CA PHE A 17 -13.35 18.56 3.14
C PHE A 17 -14.17 17.44 3.78
N ILE A 18 -13.54 16.29 4.02
CA ILE A 18 -14.13 15.14 4.70
C ILE A 18 -13.57 15.03 6.12
N GLU A 19 -12.29 14.69 6.23
CA GLU A 19 -11.67 14.45 7.54
C GLU A 19 -10.15 14.65 7.51
N VAL A 20 -9.56 14.66 8.71
CA VAL A 20 -8.11 14.55 8.90
C VAL A 20 -7.80 13.29 9.68
N ASN A 21 -6.90 12.46 9.15
CA ASN A 21 -6.32 11.35 9.86
C ASN A 21 -4.95 11.79 10.43
N PRO A 22 -4.85 12.22 11.71
CA PRO A 22 -3.64 12.78 12.29
C PRO A 22 -2.65 11.67 12.71
N ARG A 23 -2.35 10.77 11.81
CA ARG A 23 -1.46 9.61 11.96
C ARG A 23 -0.91 9.20 10.61
N VAL A 24 0.15 8.38 10.60
CA VAL A 24 0.57 7.68 9.39
C VAL A 24 -0.54 6.72 8.95
N GLN A 25 -0.85 6.69 7.66
CA GLN A 25 -1.83 5.79 7.08
C GLN A 25 -1.15 4.65 6.30
N VAL A 26 -1.95 3.66 5.90
CA VAL A 26 -1.45 2.47 5.20
C VAL A 26 -0.80 2.83 3.86
N GLU A 27 -1.24 3.90 3.23
CA GLU A 27 -0.79 4.40 1.92
C GLU A 27 0.60 5.05 1.94
N HIS A 28 1.19 5.31 3.11
CA HIS A 28 2.46 6.03 3.25
C HIS A 28 3.60 5.41 2.42
N THR A 29 3.56 4.10 2.18
CA THR A 29 4.62 3.41 1.45
C THR A 29 4.76 3.87 0.00
N VAL A 30 3.66 4.25 -0.67
CA VAL A 30 3.71 4.84 -2.02
C VAL A 30 4.47 6.17 -2.00
N THR A 31 4.14 7.04 -1.04
CA THR A 31 4.82 8.34 -0.88
C THR A 31 6.31 8.14 -0.59
N GLU A 32 6.66 7.21 0.29
CA GLU A 32 8.05 6.92 0.64
C GLU A 32 8.85 6.41 -0.56
N GLU A 33 8.26 5.51 -1.37
CA GLU A 33 8.93 4.94 -2.55
C GLU A 33 9.18 5.99 -3.65
N VAL A 34 8.26 6.93 -3.87
CA VAL A 34 8.42 7.94 -4.93
C VAL A 34 9.18 9.19 -4.48
N THR A 35 9.29 9.45 -3.17
CA THR A 35 9.99 10.64 -2.65
C THR A 35 11.35 10.33 -2.03
N GLY A 36 11.58 9.08 -1.63
CA GLY A 36 12.74 8.68 -0.85
C GLY A 36 12.73 9.20 0.61
N ILE A 37 11.61 9.75 1.09
CA ILE A 37 11.47 10.28 2.45
C ILE A 37 10.86 9.21 3.35
N ASP A 38 11.61 8.76 4.36
CA ASP A 38 11.13 7.85 5.40
C ASP A 38 10.23 8.62 6.39
N ILE A 39 8.91 8.54 6.19
CA ILE A 39 7.90 9.28 6.96
C ILE A 39 7.89 8.83 8.43
N VAL A 40 8.02 7.53 8.67
CA VAL A 40 7.99 6.99 10.04
C VAL A 40 9.21 7.46 10.83
N ARG A 41 10.41 7.38 10.23
CA ARG A 41 11.62 7.91 10.82
C ARG A 41 11.53 9.42 11.05
N ALA A 42 11.00 10.16 10.09
CA ALA A 42 10.82 11.60 10.22
C ALA A 42 9.92 11.97 11.41
N GLN A 43 8.82 11.25 11.63
CA GLN A 43 7.96 11.45 12.79
C GLN A 43 8.71 11.24 14.13
N ILE A 44 9.54 10.19 14.20
CA ILE A 44 10.35 9.91 15.40
C ILE A 44 11.32 11.05 15.67
N LEU A 45 12.06 11.48 14.65
CA LEU A 45 13.03 12.59 14.79
C LEU A 45 12.36 13.90 15.20
N ILE A 46 11.20 14.21 14.65
CA ILE A 46 10.42 15.40 15.04
C ILE A 46 9.96 15.29 16.50
N ALA A 47 9.52 14.11 16.93
CA ALA A 47 9.16 13.86 18.33
C ALA A 47 10.36 14.00 19.29
N GLU A 48 11.57 13.75 18.82
CA GLU A 48 12.84 14.00 19.53
C GLU A 48 13.26 15.48 19.50
N GLY A 49 12.49 16.37 18.88
CA GLY A 49 12.74 17.81 18.82
C GLY A 49 13.57 18.26 17.62
N LYS A 50 13.81 17.40 16.63
CA LYS A 50 14.47 17.79 15.39
C LYS A 50 13.55 18.64 14.52
N SER A 51 14.14 19.54 13.74
CA SER A 51 13.43 20.31 12.73
C SER A 51 12.99 19.41 11.55
N LEU A 52 12.06 19.90 10.75
CA LEU A 52 11.60 19.19 9.55
C LEU A 52 12.76 18.91 8.58
N ILE A 53 13.64 19.88 8.38
CA ILE A 53 14.81 19.71 7.51
C ILE A 53 15.79 18.64 8.04
N GLU A 54 16.03 18.58 9.33
CA GLU A 54 16.87 17.54 9.92
C GLU A 54 16.24 16.15 9.80
N ALA A 55 14.90 16.09 9.83
CA ALA A 55 14.16 14.84 9.76
C ALA A 55 13.98 14.31 8.32
N THR A 56 13.81 15.19 7.34
CA THR A 56 13.47 14.81 5.95
C THR A 56 14.53 15.17 4.93
N GLY A 57 15.45 16.08 5.25
CA GLY A 57 16.41 16.62 4.30
C GLY A 57 15.86 17.69 3.37
N THR A 58 14.59 18.12 3.55
CA THR A 58 13.91 19.09 2.69
C THR A 58 13.62 20.39 3.44
N ASN A 59 13.81 21.53 2.77
CA ASN A 59 13.52 22.86 3.32
C ASN A 59 12.11 23.34 2.97
N SER A 60 11.60 22.93 1.83
CA SER A 60 10.33 23.38 1.28
C SER A 60 9.65 22.26 0.50
N GLN A 61 8.41 22.49 0.06
CA GLN A 61 7.66 21.56 -0.77
C GLN A 61 8.35 21.34 -2.14
N GLU A 62 9.00 22.35 -2.67
CA GLU A 62 9.69 22.29 -3.98
C GLU A 62 10.94 21.39 -3.95
N ASP A 63 11.48 21.11 -2.77
CA ASP A 63 12.59 20.19 -2.61
C ASP A 63 12.15 18.72 -2.71
N VAL A 64 10.86 18.44 -2.51
CA VAL A 64 10.29 17.09 -2.61
C VAL A 64 10.13 16.73 -4.08
N LYS A 65 10.98 15.80 -4.53
CA LYS A 65 10.94 15.32 -5.92
C LYS A 65 10.24 13.97 -5.98
N LEU A 66 9.44 13.78 -7.01
CA LEU A 66 8.84 12.48 -7.32
C LEU A 66 9.73 11.74 -8.31
N ASP A 67 10.16 10.56 -7.95
CA ASP A 67 10.94 9.66 -8.78
C ASP A 67 10.16 8.39 -9.10
N GLY A 68 9.88 8.17 -10.38
CA GLY A 68 9.13 7.02 -10.86
C GLY A 68 7.68 6.97 -10.40
N HIS A 69 7.15 5.77 -10.33
CA HIS A 69 5.77 5.46 -9.97
C HIS A 69 5.70 4.30 -9.00
N ALA A 70 4.80 4.37 -8.05
CA ALA A 70 4.57 3.29 -7.09
C ALA A 70 3.10 2.92 -7.03
N ILE A 71 2.83 1.63 -6.88
CA ILE A 71 1.50 1.07 -6.65
C ILE A 71 1.56 0.25 -5.38
N GLN A 72 0.56 0.40 -4.51
CA GLN A 72 0.41 -0.43 -3.32
C GLN A 72 -0.82 -1.31 -3.44
N CYS A 73 -0.68 -2.57 -3.09
CA CYS A 73 -1.77 -3.51 -2.90
C CYS A 73 -1.80 -4.01 -1.45
N ARG A 74 -2.99 -4.10 -0.88
CA ARG A 74 -3.23 -4.78 0.40
C ARG A 74 -3.58 -6.23 0.12
N VAL A 75 -2.75 -7.16 0.57
CA VAL A 75 -3.07 -8.59 0.57
C VAL A 75 -3.81 -8.91 1.87
N THR A 76 -5.05 -9.34 1.74
CA THR A 76 -5.97 -9.59 2.87
C THR A 76 -6.47 -11.03 2.85
N THR A 77 -7.03 -11.48 3.98
CA THR A 77 -7.73 -12.78 4.07
C THR A 77 -9.21 -12.69 3.66
N GLU A 78 -9.58 -11.72 2.88
CA GLU A 78 -10.92 -11.57 2.33
C GLU A 78 -11.11 -12.51 1.13
N ASP A 79 -12.27 -13.19 1.09
CA ASP A 79 -12.63 -14.10 0.01
C ASP A 79 -13.49 -13.41 -1.06
N PRO A 80 -12.93 -13.07 -2.23
CA PRO A 80 -13.67 -12.40 -3.31
C PRO A 80 -14.82 -13.25 -3.86
N SER A 81 -14.72 -14.56 -3.76
CA SER A 81 -15.79 -15.48 -4.22
C SER A 81 -16.99 -15.52 -3.27
N ASN A 82 -16.81 -15.02 -2.05
CA ASN A 82 -17.83 -14.99 -0.99
C ASN A 82 -18.03 -13.56 -0.45
N ASN A 83 -18.28 -12.62 -1.36
CA ASN A 83 -18.57 -11.20 -1.05
C ASN A 83 -17.51 -10.55 -0.13
N PHE A 84 -16.24 -10.90 -0.28
CA PHE A 84 -15.13 -10.39 0.53
C PHE A 84 -15.28 -10.62 2.04
N ILE A 85 -16.04 -11.66 2.42
CA ILE A 85 -16.11 -12.05 3.83
C ILE A 85 -14.72 -12.48 4.28
N PRO A 86 -14.20 -11.94 5.41
CA PRO A 86 -12.91 -12.35 5.95
C PRO A 86 -12.86 -13.83 6.29
N ASP A 87 -11.81 -14.51 5.86
CA ASP A 87 -11.53 -15.90 6.19
C ASP A 87 -10.58 -15.98 7.39
N TYR A 88 -10.71 -17.04 8.16
CA TYR A 88 -9.97 -17.25 9.40
C TYR A 88 -9.35 -18.64 9.37
N GLY A 89 -8.21 -18.80 10.01
CA GLY A 89 -7.58 -20.10 10.08
C GLY A 89 -6.09 -20.02 10.34
N ARG A 90 -5.43 -21.17 10.19
CA ARG A 90 -3.97 -21.25 10.30
C ARG A 90 -3.33 -21.18 8.92
N ILE A 91 -2.43 -20.23 8.74
CA ILE A 91 -1.56 -20.17 7.57
C ILE A 91 -0.60 -21.36 7.60
N THR A 92 -0.73 -22.26 6.64
CA THR A 92 0.12 -23.47 6.54
C THR A 92 1.39 -23.23 5.71
N ALA A 93 1.34 -22.28 4.79
CA ALA A 93 2.51 -21.80 4.05
C ALA A 93 2.38 -20.31 3.79
N TYR A 94 3.48 -19.58 3.98
CA TYR A 94 3.61 -18.17 3.65
C TYR A 94 4.94 -17.92 2.95
N ARG A 95 4.89 -17.31 1.77
CA ARG A 95 6.03 -16.78 1.04
C ARG A 95 5.60 -15.50 0.33
N GLY A 96 6.25 -14.38 0.65
CA GLY A 96 6.10 -13.12 -0.06
C GLY A 96 6.96 -13.05 -1.32
N ALA A 97 6.69 -12.07 -2.15
CA ALA A 97 7.53 -11.71 -3.28
C ALA A 97 8.78 -10.95 -2.82
N THR A 98 9.82 -10.96 -3.64
CA THR A 98 11.05 -10.20 -3.41
C THR A 98 11.60 -9.65 -4.73
N GLY A 99 12.69 -8.91 -4.63
CA GLY A 99 13.42 -8.39 -5.79
C GLY A 99 13.32 -6.88 -5.93
N MET A 100 14.04 -6.35 -6.92
CA MET A 100 14.19 -4.92 -7.15
C MET A 100 12.84 -4.23 -7.34
N GLY A 101 12.62 -3.14 -6.58
CA GLY A 101 11.40 -2.34 -6.64
C GLY A 101 10.18 -3.01 -6.03
N ILE A 102 10.37 -4.05 -5.20
CA ILE A 102 9.31 -4.63 -4.36
C ILE A 102 9.64 -4.35 -2.91
N ARG A 103 8.71 -3.72 -2.24
CA ARG A 103 8.72 -3.50 -0.80
C ARG A 103 7.54 -4.23 -0.17
N LEU A 104 7.82 -4.91 0.94
CA LEU A 104 6.83 -5.60 1.76
C LEU A 104 6.77 -4.95 3.13
N ASP A 105 5.58 -4.58 3.55
CA ASP A 105 5.31 -4.12 4.91
C ASP A 105 4.33 -5.10 5.56
N GLY A 106 4.90 -6.08 6.25
CA GLY A 106 4.18 -7.21 6.81
C GLY A 106 3.40 -6.85 8.04
N GLY A 107 2.26 -7.54 8.17
CA GLY A 107 1.47 -7.58 9.37
C GLY A 107 1.84 -8.80 10.23
N THR A 108 0.84 -9.62 10.53
CA THR A 108 0.97 -10.82 11.37
C THR A 108 1.16 -12.11 10.58
N ALA A 109 1.36 -12.04 9.27
CA ALA A 109 1.42 -13.20 8.39
C ALA A 109 2.79 -13.88 8.41
N TYR A 110 2.80 -15.15 8.79
CA TYR A 110 3.94 -16.08 8.67
C TYR A 110 3.42 -17.52 8.66
N SER A 111 4.24 -18.46 8.23
CA SER A 111 3.86 -19.88 8.26
C SER A 111 3.62 -20.35 9.69
N GLY A 112 2.41 -20.80 9.97
CA GLY A 112 1.95 -21.20 11.32
C GLY A 112 1.10 -20.14 12.03
N ALA A 113 1.04 -18.90 11.54
CA ALA A 113 0.20 -17.86 12.12
C ALA A 113 -1.28 -18.24 12.12
N VAL A 114 -1.98 -17.85 13.17
CA VAL A 114 -3.44 -18.03 13.28
C VAL A 114 -4.12 -16.70 13.03
N ILE A 115 -4.88 -16.62 11.94
CA ILE A 115 -5.70 -15.47 11.62
C ILE A 115 -7.01 -15.57 12.36
N THR A 116 -7.33 -14.53 13.14
CA THR A 116 -8.52 -14.48 13.99
C THR A 116 -9.53 -13.47 13.43
N ARG A 117 -10.79 -13.64 13.84
CA ARG A 117 -11.89 -12.73 13.47
C ARG A 117 -11.91 -11.40 14.25
N TYR A 118 -11.00 -11.21 15.19
CA TYR A 118 -11.04 -10.08 16.12
C TYR A 118 -10.18 -8.89 15.68
N TYR A 119 -9.37 -9.07 14.65
CA TYR A 119 -8.47 -8.07 14.11
C TYR A 119 -8.65 -7.93 12.59
N ASP A 120 -8.01 -6.92 12.03
CA ASP A 120 -8.00 -6.65 10.59
C ASP A 120 -7.53 -7.87 9.79
N SER A 121 -8.11 -8.04 8.60
CA SER A 121 -7.78 -9.10 7.64
C SER A 121 -6.45 -8.88 6.91
N LEU A 122 -5.77 -7.75 7.11
CA LEU A 122 -4.54 -7.39 6.43
C LEU A 122 -3.40 -8.35 6.77
N LEU A 123 -2.86 -9.03 5.76
CA LEU A 123 -1.67 -9.88 5.86
C LEU A 123 -0.39 -9.13 5.54
N GLU A 124 -0.41 -8.38 4.42
CA GLU A 124 0.78 -7.74 3.86
C GLU A 124 0.40 -6.53 3.02
N LYS A 125 1.17 -5.46 3.10
CA LYS A 125 1.18 -4.39 2.10
C LYS A 125 2.30 -4.66 1.11
N VAL A 126 1.98 -4.75 -0.15
CA VAL A 126 2.94 -4.90 -1.23
C VAL A 126 3.02 -3.58 -1.97
N THR A 127 4.20 -2.99 -2.04
CA THR A 127 4.43 -1.78 -2.82
C THR A 127 5.42 -2.10 -3.94
N ALA A 128 5.02 -1.82 -5.19
CA ALA A 128 5.88 -1.97 -6.35
C ALA A 128 6.23 -0.59 -6.91
N TRP A 129 7.52 -0.31 -7.00
CA TRP A 129 8.05 0.90 -7.61
C TRP A 129 8.71 0.59 -8.96
N ALA A 130 8.57 1.47 -9.95
CA ALA A 130 9.29 1.42 -11.22
C ALA A 130 9.38 2.82 -11.86
N PRO A 131 10.26 3.02 -12.87
CA PRO A 131 10.38 4.32 -13.55
C PRO A 131 9.11 4.77 -14.28
N THR A 132 8.25 3.85 -14.73
CA THR A 132 7.00 4.16 -15.44
C THR A 132 5.80 3.44 -14.80
N PRO A 133 4.57 3.97 -14.99
CA PRO A 133 3.36 3.33 -14.46
C PRO A 133 3.20 1.89 -14.95
N GLU A 134 3.41 1.65 -16.25
CA GLU A 134 3.27 0.31 -16.86
C GLU A 134 4.26 -0.69 -16.26
N ALA A 135 5.49 -0.24 -16.02
CA ALA A 135 6.52 -1.06 -15.38
C ALA A 135 6.19 -1.34 -13.91
N ALA A 136 5.59 -0.38 -13.19
CA ALA A 136 5.12 -0.58 -11.82
C ALA A 136 3.96 -1.60 -11.77
N ILE A 137 2.99 -1.50 -12.68
CA ILE A 137 1.89 -2.45 -12.83
C ILE A 137 2.42 -3.87 -13.13
N ALA A 138 3.33 -4.00 -14.11
CA ALA A 138 3.92 -5.29 -14.48
C ALA A 138 4.70 -5.90 -13.31
N ARG A 139 5.41 -5.08 -12.54
CA ARG A 139 6.16 -5.50 -11.35
C ARG A 139 5.24 -5.95 -10.22
N MET A 140 4.12 -5.24 -10.01
CA MET A 140 3.10 -5.65 -9.04
C MET A 140 2.43 -6.97 -9.44
N ASP A 141 2.03 -7.15 -10.71
CA ASP A 141 1.43 -8.41 -11.19
C ASP A 141 2.40 -9.59 -10.99
N ARG A 142 3.69 -9.41 -11.30
CA ARG A 142 4.72 -10.42 -11.01
C ARG A 142 4.80 -10.73 -9.52
N ALA A 143 4.86 -9.69 -8.68
CA ALA A 143 4.97 -9.88 -7.23
C ALA A 143 3.78 -10.65 -6.67
N LEU A 144 2.55 -10.28 -7.03
CA LEU A 144 1.34 -10.97 -6.55
C LEU A 144 1.32 -12.44 -6.98
N ARG A 145 1.78 -12.79 -8.18
CA ARG A 145 1.89 -14.18 -8.66
C ARG A 145 2.93 -15.00 -7.92
N GLU A 146 3.96 -14.35 -7.38
CA GLU A 146 5.00 -15.03 -6.59
C GLU A 146 4.55 -15.33 -5.16
N PHE A 147 3.50 -14.65 -4.67
CA PHE A 147 2.96 -14.92 -3.34
C PHE A 147 2.43 -16.35 -3.22
N ARG A 148 2.76 -16.97 -2.11
CA ARG A 148 2.23 -18.29 -1.77
C ARG A 148 1.69 -18.27 -0.34
N ILE A 149 0.39 -18.12 -0.23
CA ILE A 149 -0.33 -18.18 1.03
C ILE A 149 -1.27 -19.38 0.96
N ARG A 150 -1.24 -20.24 1.98
CA ARG A 150 -2.08 -21.43 2.07
C ARG A 150 -2.68 -21.53 3.48
N GLY A 151 -3.87 -22.11 3.57
CA GLY A 151 -4.60 -22.31 4.81
C GLY A 151 -5.70 -21.28 5.07
N VAL A 152 -5.70 -20.19 4.30
CA VAL A 152 -6.76 -19.16 4.28
C VAL A 152 -7.00 -18.69 2.86
N SER A 153 -8.20 -18.21 2.55
CA SER A 153 -8.51 -17.50 1.31
C SER A 153 -7.82 -16.13 1.31
N THR A 154 -7.55 -15.57 0.14
CA THR A 154 -6.97 -14.24 -0.01
C THR A 154 -7.58 -13.52 -1.20
N ASN A 155 -7.46 -12.19 -1.21
CA ASN A 155 -7.91 -11.32 -2.31
C ASN A 155 -6.91 -11.24 -3.49
N ILE A 156 -5.80 -11.97 -3.49
CA ILE A 156 -4.72 -11.84 -4.50
C ILE A 156 -5.26 -11.97 -5.92
N ALA A 157 -6.04 -13.01 -6.21
CA ALA A 157 -6.59 -13.23 -7.56
C ALA A 157 -7.50 -12.07 -8.03
N PHE A 158 -8.24 -11.46 -7.12
CA PHE A 158 -9.05 -10.28 -7.42
C PHE A 158 -8.17 -9.08 -7.78
N VAL A 159 -7.13 -8.82 -7.00
CA VAL A 159 -6.20 -7.70 -7.26
C VAL A 159 -5.43 -7.92 -8.57
N GLU A 160 -5.01 -9.16 -8.88
CA GLU A 160 -4.39 -9.48 -10.18
C GLU A 160 -5.34 -9.17 -11.36
N ASN A 161 -6.63 -9.44 -11.22
CA ASN A 161 -7.63 -9.11 -12.24
C ASN A 161 -7.85 -7.60 -12.34
N LEU A 162 -7.87 -6.90 -11.22
CA LEU A 162 -8.00 -5.43 -11.18
C LEU A 162 -6.86 -4.75 -11.92
N LEU A 163 -5.61 -5.18 -11.70
CA LEU A 163 -4.42 -4.65 -12.38
C LEU A 163 -4.46 -4.81 -13.92
N LYS A 164 -5.31 -5.70 -14.45
CA LYS A 164 -5.48 -5.95 -15.88
C LYS A 164 -6.76 -5.34 -16.43
N HIS A 165 -7.57 -4.74 -15.59
CA HIS A 165 -8.84 -4.17 -16.02
C HIS A 165 -8.59 -2.98 -16.94
N PRO A 166 -9.27 -2.89 -18.12
CA PRO A 166 -9.02 -1.80 -19.07
C PRO A 166 -9.16 -0.40 -18.47
N THR A 167 -10.20 -0.16 -17.67
CA THR A 167 -10.41 1.13 -16.98
C THR A 167 -9.20 1.52 -16.11
N PHE A 168 -8.62 0.55 -15.40
CA PHE A 168 -7.42 0.80 -14.60
C PHE A 168 -6.20 1.11 -15.48
N LEU A 169 -6.00 0.32 -16.55
CA LEU A 169 -4.88 0.49 -17.46
C LEU A 169 -4.95 1.78 -18.28
N ASN A 170 -6.16 2.25 -18.58
CA ASN A 170 -6.41 3.48 -19.35
C ASN A 170 -6.54 4.73 -18.47
N TYR A 171 -6.42 4.59 -17.13
CA TYR A 171 -6.65 5.70 -16.18
C TYR A 171 -8.03 6.34 -16.28
N GLU A 172 -9.08 5.52 -16.50
CA GLU A 172 -10.48 5.93 -16.68
C GLU A 172 -11.30 5.75 -15.39
N TYR A 173 -10.73 6.07 -14.23
CA TYR A 173 -11.35 5.91 -12.91
C TYR A 173 -11.42 7.23 -12.15
#